data_697c7bd4708bc67c0ddf8b484ffb3b70
#
_entry.id   697c7bd4708bc67c0ddf8b484ffb3b70
#
_cell.length_a   1.000
_cell.length_b   1.000
_cell.length_c   1.000
_cell.angle_alpha   90.00
_cell.angle_beta   90.00
_cell.angle_gamma   90.00
#
_symmetry.space_group_name_H-M   'P 1'
#
loop_
_entity.id
_entity.type
_entity.pdbx_description
1 polymer ?
#
loop_
_entity_poly.entity_id
_entity_poly.type
_entity_poly.pdbx_seq_one_letter_code
_entity_poly.pdbx_strand_id
1 'polypeptide(L)'
;TGCGICGVESLKDVELKPEPLEHTYQFDMNFYQPAMKYFEQVQKVGQVTGSTHAMLAFTPDGEFLGGTEDVGRHVALDKLIGMRAMKKWGPTVVFLSSRASYEMVQKAAVTGIEILFAISAPTNRALRLAKKCDLTLCAFCRDNRANIYNAPERLLNL
;
A
#
# COMPACT_ATOMS: atom_id res chain seq x y z
N THR A 1 5.66 -18.69 -0.19
CA THR A 1 6.90 -18.00 0.13
C THR A 1 6.85 -16.49 0.00
N GLY A 2 5.91 -15.89 -0.66
CA GLY A 2 5.82 -14.42 -0.82
C GLY A 2 5.30 -13.65 0.38
N CYS A 3 5.05 -14.30 1.51
CA CYS A 3 4.41 -13.67 2.67
C CYS A 3 5.34 -12.77 3.51
N GLY A 4 6.65 -12.81 3.29
CA GLY A 4 7.61 -12.01 4.03
C GLY A 4 7.96 -12.50 5.43
N ILE A 5 7.39 -13.65 5.83
CA ILE A 5 7.68 -14.27 7.14
C ILE A 5 8.43 -15.59 7.03
N CYS A 6 8.78 -16.01 5.81
CA CYS A 6 9.57 -17.21 5.59
C CYS A 6 10.98 -17.02 6.15
N GLY A 7 11.47 -17.98 6.94
CA GLY A 7 12.75 -17.88 7.62
C GLY A 7 12.71 -17.23 9.00
N VAL A 8 11.54 -16.80 9.43
CA VAL A 8 11.35 -16.26 10.79
C VAL A 8 11.33 -17.41 11.81
N GLU A 9 12.14 -17.30 12.83
CA GLU A 9 12.33 -18.37 13.82
C GLU A 9 11.30 -18.35 14.95
N SER A 10 10.64 -17.21 15.20
CA SER A 10 9.66 -17.08 16.26
C SER A 10 8.57 -16.07 15.94
N LEU A 11 7.44 -16.19 16.66
CA LEU A 11 6.35 -15.21 16.54
C LEU A 11 6.79 -13.78 16.90
N LYS A 12 7.79 -13.64 17.75
CA LYS A 12 8.33 -12.33 18.12
C LYS A 12 8.97 -11.62 16.93
N ASP A 13 9.60 -12.37 16.03
CA ASP A 13 10.22 -11.80 14.83
C ASP A 13 9.16 -11.34 13.83
N VAL A 14 8.02 -12.03 13.78
CA VAL A 14 6.86 -11.62 12.97
C VAL A 14 6.24 -10.33 13.54
N GLU A 15 6.33 -10.14 14.84
CA GLU A 15 5.76 -9.00 15.55
C GLU A 15 6.69 -7.79 15.62
N LEU A 16 7.84 -7.82 14.94
CA LEU A 16 8.71 -6.65 14.83
C LEU A 16 7.89 -5.46 14.32
N LYS A 17 7.78 -4.43 15.16
CA LYS A 17 6.98 -3.26 14.85
C LYS A 17 7.87 -2.17 14.30
N PRO A 18 7.51 -1.55 13.17
CA PRO A 18 8.23 -0.39 12.68
C PRO A 18 8.07 0.78 13.65
N GLU A 19 9.06 1.67 13.66
CA GLU A 19 8.98 2.93 14.38
C GLU A 19 7.81 3.76 13.82
N PRO A 20 7.19 4.62 14.64
CA PRO A 20 6.18 5.54 14.14
C PRO A 20 6.72 6.41 13.01
N LEU A 21 5.93 6.50 11.96
CA LEU A 21 6.27 7.28 10.77
C LEU A 21 6.11 8.78 11.05
N GLU A 22 7.00 9.58 10.50
CA GLU A 22 6.83 11.03 10.47
C GLU A 22 5.80 11.42 9.41
N HIS A 23 5.21 12.59 9.53
CA HIS A 23 4.32 13.15 8.53
C HIS A 23 5.16 14.02 7.59
N THR A 24 5.78 13.41 6.57
CA THR A 24 6.72 14.09 5.69
C THR A 24 6.08 14.56 4.39
N TYR A 25 4.90 14.02 4.03
CA TYR A 25 4.18 14.41 2.82
C TYR A 25 2.68 14.20 2.99
N GLN A 26 1.92 14.82 2.11
CA GLN A 26 0.47 14.70 2.05
C GLN A 26 0.06 14.35 0.62
N PHE A 27 -1.08 13.65 0.48
CA PHE A 27 -1.64 13.29 -0.81
C PHE A 27 -2.93 14.09 -1.04
N ASP A 28 -3.03 14.74 -2.19
CA ASP A 28 -4.22 15.47 -2.60
C ASP A 28 -5.25 14.49 -3.16
N MET A 29 -6.41 14.41 -2.51
CA MET A 29 -7.48 13.48 -2.90
C MET A 29 -8.12 13.84 -4.24
N ASN A 30 -7.84 15.00 -4.80
CA ASN A 30 -8.22 15.30 -6.19
C ASN A 30 -7.54 14.36 -7.19
N PHE A 31 -6.39 13.77 -6.83
CA PHE A 31 -5.68 12.79 -7.66
C PHE A 31 -6.13 11.35 -7.42
N TYR A 32 -7.03 11.12 -6.47
CA TYR A 32 -7.47 9.77 -6.10
C TYR A 32 -8.18 9.04 -7.26
N GLN A 33 -9.19 9.66 -7.87
CA GLN A 33 -9.92 9.04 -8.97
C GLN A 33 -9.03 8.74 -10.19
N PRO A 34 -8.22 9.67 -10.66
CA PRO A 34 -7.26 9.37 -11.73
C PRO A 34 -6.31 8.23 -11.37
N ALA A 35 -5.85 8.17 -10.12
CA ALA A 35 -4.96 7.11 -9.66
C ALA A 35 -5.62 5.73 -9.75
N MET A 36 -6.88 5.63 -9.31
CA MET A 36 -7.62 4.36 -9.33
C MET A 36 -7.74 3.76 -10.74
N LYS A 37 -7.78 4.59 -11.77
CA LYS A 37 -7.90 4.14 -13.16
C LYS A 37 -6.65 3.39 -13.65
N TYR A 38 -5.49 3.60 -13.03
CA TYR A 38 -4.27 2.91 -13.40
C TYR A 38 -4.29 1.41 -13.11
N PHE A 39 -5.19 0.93 -12.25
CA PHE A 39 -5.35 -0.51 -12.05
C PHE A 39 -5.68 -1.25 -13.34
N GLU A 40 -6.48 -0.65 -14.21
CA GLU A 40 -6.82 -1.24 -15.51
C GLU A 40 -5.59 -1.44 -16.40
N GLN A 41 -4.63 -0.51 -16.33
CA GLN A 41 -3.40 -0.59 -17.11
C GLN A 41 -2.41 -1.61 -16.57
N VAL A 42 -2.31 -1.73 -15.24
CA VAL A 42 -1.30 -2.55 -14.58
C VAL A 42 -1.79 -3.99 -14.40
N GLN A 43 -3.05 -4.18 -14.03
CA GLN A 43 -3.61 -5.52 -13.75
C GLN A 43 -4.16 -6.18 -15.00
N LYS A 44 -3.33 -6.35 -16.05
CA LYS A 44 -3.75 -6.87 -17.33
C LYS A 44 -4.14 -8.35 -17.28
N VAL A 45 -3.36 -9.17 -16.58
CA VAL A 45 -3.66 -10.60 -16.41
C VAL A 45 -4.88 -10.78 -15.52
N GLY A 46 -4.99 -10.01 -14.45
CA GLY A 46 -6.11 -10.07 -13.52
C GLY A 46 -7.45 -9.69 -14.13
N GLN A 47 -7.46 -8.81 -15.13
CA GLN A 47 -8.69 -8.46 -15.87
C GLN A 47 -9.25 -9.65 -16.64
N VAL A 48 -8.39 -10.55 -17.13
CA VAL A 48 -8.78 -11.74 -17.90
C VAL A 48 -9.10 -12.90 -16.97
N THR A 49 -8.29 -13.13 -15.93
CA THR A 49 -8.36 -14.34 -15.09
C THR A 49 -8.93 -14.09 -13.71
N GLY A 50 -8.92 -12.85 -13.22
CA GLY A 50 -9.29 -12.51 -11.85
C GLY A 50 -8.32 -13.04 -10.79
N SER A 51 -7.15 -13.53 -11.18
CA SER A 51 -6.25 -14.31 -10.32
C SER A 51 -5.00 -13.57 -9.85
N THR A 52 -4.81 -12.30 -10.23
CA THR A 52 -3.63 -11.54 -9.84
C THR A 52 -3.97 -10.34 -8.95
N HIS A 53 -2.92 -9.85 -8.27
CA HIS A 53 -2.97 -8.62 -7.50
C HIS A 53 -2.06 -7.59 -8.14
N ALA A 54 -2.47 -6.32 -8.09
CA ALA A 54 -1.68 -5.21 -8.59
C ALA A 54 -1.37 -4.22 -7.47
N MET A 55 -0.18 -3.64 -7.57
CA MET A 55 0.27 -2.57 -6.68
C MET A 55 0.66 -1.38 -7.54
N LEU A 56 0.23 -0.20 -7.14
CA LEU A 56 0.51 1.06 -7.86
C LEU A 56 1.25 2.01 -6.95
N ALA A 57 2.17 2.78 -7.51
CA ALA A 57 2.90 3.82 -6.80
C ALA A 57 2.73 5.16 -7.49
N PHE A 58 2.48 6.19 -6.68
CA PHE A 58 2.32 7.58 -7.13
C PHE A 58 3.15 8.51 -6.27
N THR A 59 3.51 9.67 -6.84
CA THR A 59 4.01 10.78 -6.05
C THR A 59 2.85 11.39 -5.23
N PRO A 60 3.15 12.19 -4.20
CA PRO A 60 2.10 12.94 -3.48
C PRO A 60 1.27 13.85 -4.38
N ASP A 61 1.83 14.28 -5.53
CA ASP A 61 1.15 15.12 -6.51
C ASP A 61 0.37 14.31 -7.56
N GLY A 62 0.24 13.01 -7.38
CA GLY A 62 -0.56 12.16 -8.23
C GLY A 62 0.12 11.65 -9.50
N GLU A 63 1.43 11.85 -9.65
CA GLU A 63 2.19 11.31 -10.78
C GLU A 63 2.39 9.81 -10.63
N PHE A 64 2.10 9.06 -11.69
CA PHE A 64 2.30 7.61 -11.67
C PHE A 64 3.79 7.27 -11.75
N LEU A 65 4.29 6.56 -10.74
CA LEU A 65 5.69 6.13 -10.68
C LEU A 65 5.90 4.76 -11.30
N GLY A 66 4.98 3.85 -11.08
CA GLY A 66 5.07 2.48 -11.59
C GLY A 66 4.08 1.56 -10.92
N GLY A 67 3.98 0.35 -11.45
CA GLY A 67 3.09 -0.66 -10.90
C GLY A 67 3.63 -2.05 -11.11
N THR A 68 3.09 -3.00 -10.34
CA THR A 68 3.45 -4.41 -10.42
C THR A 68 2.20 -5.26 -10.41
N GLU A 69 2.29 -6.44 -11.01
CA GLU A 69 1.23 -7.44 -11.00
C GLU A 69 1.83 -8.80 -10.65
N ASP A 70 1.17 -9.56 -9.77
CA ASP A 70 1.58 -10.91 -9.42
C ASP A 70 0.40 -11.70 -8.85
N VAL A 71 0.45 -13.03 -8.91
CA VAL A 71 -0.55 -13.90 -8.26
C VAL A 71 -0.49 -13.78 -6.74
N GLY A 72 0.68 -13.50 -6.17
CA GLY A 72 0.87 -13.29 -4.73
C GLY A 72 0.90 -11.80 -4.39
N ARG A 73 -0.01 -11.35 -3.49
CA ARG A 73 -0.03 -9.95 -3.06
C ARG A 73 1.27 -9.51 -2.40
N HIS A 74 1.91 -10.41 -1.64
CA HIS A 74 3.19 -10.12 -0.99
C HIS A 74 4.31 -9.92 -2.01
N VAL A 75 4.34 -10.77 -3.04
CA VAL A 75 5.33 -10.66 -4.12
C VAL A 75 5.11 -9.38 -4.92
N ALA A 76 3.86 -9.03 -5.22
CA ALA A 76 3.55 -7.80 -5.94
C ALA A 76 4.04 -6.56 -5.17
N LEU A 77 3.83 -6.52 -3.86
CA LEU A 77 4.31 -5.40 -3.03
C LEU A 77 5.83 -5.41 -2.92
N ASP A 78 6.46 -6.57 -2.74
CA ASP A 78 7.93 -6.68 -2.69
C ASP A 78 8.57 -6.19 -3.99
N LYS A 79 7.98 -6.51 -5.14
CA LYS A 79 8.42 -6.00 -6.45
C LYS A 79 8.34 -4.47 -6.50
N LEU A 80 7.25 -3.90 -6.01
CA LEU A 80 7.06 -2.45 -6.02
C LEU A 80 8.09 -1.75 -5.12
N ILE A 81 8.33 -2.30 -3.93
CA ILE A 81 9.34 -1.80 -2.99
C ILE A 81 10.73 -1.90 -3.62
N GLY A 82 11.02 -3.00 -4.32
CA GLY A 82 12.27 -3.17 -5.05
C GLY A 82 12.44 -2.13 -6.15
N MET A 83 11.40 -1.85 -6.92
CA MET A 83 11.40 -0.79 -7.94
C MET A 83 11.68 0.58 -7.32
N ARG A 84 11.04 0.86 -6.19
CA ARG A 84 11.24 2.12 -5.46
C ARG A 84 12.70 2.30 -5.07
N ALA A 85 13.32 1.25 -4.54
CA ALA A 85 14.72 1.28 -4.14
C ALA A 85 15.65 1.46 -5.34
N MET A 86 15.43 0.70 -6.41
CA MET A 86 16.28 0.75 -7.62
C MET A 86 16.18 2.08 -8.35
N LYS A 87 14.96 2.61 -8.48
CA LYS A 87 14.70 3.86 -9.20
C LYS A 87 14.84 5.09 -8.30
N LYS A 88 15.11 4.88 -7.01
CA LYS A 88 15.29 5.96 -6.03
C LYS A 88 14.11 6.91 -5.97
N TRP A 89 12.89 6.36 -5.97
CA TRP A 89 11.69 7.16 -5.77
C TRP A 89 11.72 7.82 -4.40
N GLY A 90 11.30 9.07 -4.32
CA GLY A 90 11.13 9.79 -3.06
C GLY A 90 9.82 9.42 -2.35
N PRO A 91 9.08 10.41 -1.82
CA PRO A 91 7.79 10.15 -1.18
C PRO A 91 6.86 9.38 -2.10
N THR A 92 6.24 8.33 -1.57
CA THR A 92 5.45 7.39 -2.39
C THR A 92 4.11 7.12 -1.73
N VAL A 93 3.03 7.17 -2.52
CA VAL A 93 1.69 6.75 -2.15
C VAL A 93 1.40 5.43 -2.86
N VAL A 94 0.96 4.41 -2.13
CA VAL A 94 0.77 3.07 -2.69
C VAL A 94 -0.70 2.68 -2.67
N PHE A 95 -1.16 2.12 -3.80
CA PHE A 95 -2.50 1.55 -3.95
C PHE A 95 -2.38 0.04 -4.10
N LEU A 96 -3.16 -0.71 -3.32
CA LEU A 96 -3.18 -2.17 -3.31
C LEU A 96 -4.51 -2.66 -3.88
N SER A 97 -4.50 -3.59 -4.84
CA SER A 97 -5.72 -4.25 -5.27
C SER A 97 -6.19 -5.32 -4.27
N SER A 98 -5.31 -5.73 -3.38
CA SER A 98 -5.54 -6.79 -2.40
C SER A 98 -6.09 -6.25 -1.08
N ARG A 99 -6.32 -7.16 -0.13
CA ARG A 99 -6.56 -6.80 1.27
C ARG A 99 -5.33 -6.14 1.87
N ALA A 100 -5.55 -5.23 2.80
CA ALA A 100 -4.48 -4.67 3.62
C ALA A 100 -4.28 -5.57 4.84
N SER A 101 -3.29 -6.46 4.76
CA SER A 101 -2.92 -7.33 5.87
C SER A 101 -1.85 -6.68 6.76
N TYR A 102 -1.61 -7.30 7.91
CA TYR A 102 -0.54 -6.87 8.83
C TYR A 102 0.81 -6.74 8.10
N GLU A 103 1.16 -7.74 7.31
CA GLU A 103 2.44 -7.77 6.59
C GLU A 103 2.55 -6.66 5.55
N MET A 104 1.45 -6.31 4.89
CA MET A 104 1.42 -5.19 3.93
C MET A 104 1.73 -3.87 4.63
N VAL A 105 1.06 -3.62 5.75
CA VAL A 105 1.29 -2.41 6.55
C VAL A 105 2.72 -2.38 7.10
N GLN A 106 3.19 -3.50 7.61
CA GLN A 106 4.56 -3.63 8.14
C GLN A 106 5.61 -3.31 7.07
N LYS A 107 5.49 -3.93 5.90
CA LYS A 107 6.42 -3.70 4.78
C LYS A 107 6.43 -2.24 4.33
N ALA A 108 5.26 -1.63 4.23
CA ALA A 108 5.14 -0.23 3.86
C ALA A 108 5.82 0.68 4.89
N ALA A 109 5.49 0.49 6.16
CA ALA A 109 6.02 1.32 7.24
C ALA A 109 7.54 1.20 7.38
N VAL A 110 8.08 -0.01 7.32
CA VAL A 110 9.53 -0.27 7.42
C VAL A 110 10.29 0.44 6.29
N THR A 111 9.68 0.57 5.11
CA THR A 111 10.32 1.21 3.95
C THR A 111 10.00 2.70 3.82
N GLY A 112 9.29 3.28 4.80
CA GLY A 112 8.99 4.71 4.82
C GLY A 112 7.81 5.13 3.95
N ILE A 113 6.95 4.19 3.55
CA ILE A 113 5.71 4.49 2.84
C ILE A 113 4.65 4.86 3.88
N GLU A 114 4.17 6.09 3.83
CA GLU A 114 3.30 6.67 4.85
C GLU A 114 1.80 6.54 4.54
N ILE A 115 1.44 6.29 3.28
CA ILE A 115 0.04 6.29 2.81
C ILE A 115 -0.24 5.03 1.98
N LEU A 116 -1.24 4.26 2.41
CA LEU A 116 -1.74 3.08 1.69
C LEU A 116 -3.24 3.22 1.40
N PHE A 117 -3.62 2.90 0.16
CA PHE A 117 -5.01 2.72 -0.25
C PHE A 117 -5.22 1.26 -0.68
N ALA A 118 -6.22 0.59 -0.11
CA ALA A 118 -6.54 -0.80 -0.46
C ALA A 118 -7.96 -0.90 -1.03
N ILE A 119 -8.12 -1.62 -2.14
CA ILE A 119 -9.44 -1.85 -2.73
C ILE A 119 -10.30 -2.72 -1.81
N SER A 120 -9.70 -3.72 -1.18
CA SER A 120 -10.39 -4.67 -0.33
C SER A 120 -10.31 -4.28 1.15
N ALA A 121 -10.71 -5.18 2.02
CA ALA A 121 -10.81 -4.94 3.46
C ALA A 121 -9.44 -4.94 4.15
N PRO A 122 -9.28 -4.14 5.21
CA PRO A 122 -8.13 -4.29 6.11
C PRO A 122 -8.42 -5.40 7.13
N THR A 123 -7.37 -6.06 7.61
CA THR A 123 -7.50 -6.95 8.77
C THR A 123 -7.44 -6.12 10.06
N ASN A 124 -7.99 -6.69 11.15
CA ASN A 124 -7.92 -6.02 12.46
C ASN A 124 -6.48 -5.78 12.90
N ARG A 125 -5.59 -6.73 12.62
CA ARG A 125 -4.16 -6.58 12.95
C ARG A 125 -3.51 -5.47 12.15
N ALA A 126 -3.88 -5.34 10.87
CA ALA A 126 -3.40 -4.24 10.02
C ALA A 126 -3.83 -2.88 10.56
N LEU A 127 -5.09 -2.76 10.98
CA LEU A 127 -5.61 -1.52 11.57
C LEU A 127 -4.85 -1.13 12.84
N ARG A 128 -4.61 -2.11 13.71
CA ARG A 128 -3.87 -1.86 14.95
C ARG A 128 -2.42 -1.43 14.67
N LEU A 129 -1.77 -2.08 13.72
CA LEU A 129 -0.40 -1.72 13.35
C LEU A 129 -0.33 -0.32 12.71
N ALA A 130 -1.25 -0.02 11.79
CA ALA A 130 -1.33 1.30 11.17
C ALA A 130 -1.45 2.40 12.21
N LYS A 131 -2.27 2.17 13.26
CA LYS A 131 -2.42 3.11 14.37
C LYS A 131 -1.12 3.27 15.15
N LYS A 132 -0.43 2.17 15.46
CA LYS A 132 0.82 2.18 16.23
C LYS A 132 1.97 2.85 15.49
N CYS A 133 2.09 2.64 14.19
CA CYS A 133 3.15 3.24 13.39
C CYS A 133 2.72 4.53 12.67
N ASP A 134 1.54 5.01 12.96
CA ASP A 134 1.00 6.27 12.42
C ASP A 134 1.00 6.32 10.89
N LEU A 135 0.60 5.21 10.26
CA LEU A 135 0.48 5.07 8.81
C LEU A 135 -0.94 5.43 8.38
N THR A 136 -1.08 6.21 7.32
CA THR A 136 -2.39 6.53 6.75
C THR A 136 -2.90 5.33 5.97
N LEU A 137 -4.00 4.73 6.45
CA LEU A 137 -4.60 3.55 5.86
C LEU A 137 -6.03 3.84 5.44
N CYS A 138 -6.29 3.66 4.14
CA CYS A 138 -7.62 3.72 3.56
C CYS A 138 -7.93 2.36 2.93
N ALA A 139 -9.18 1.92 3.03
CA ALA A 139 -9.60 0.64 2.50
C ALA A 139 -11.01 0.72 1.92
N PHE A 140 -11.48 -0.39 1.34
CA PHE A 140 -12.72 -0.44 0.59
C PHE A 140 -12.78 0.65 -0.49
N CYS A 141 -11.63 0.89 -1.13
CA CYS A 141 -11.49 1.94 -2.13
C CYS A 141 -12.29 1.62 -3.38
N ARG A 142 -13.04 2.61 -3.88
CA ARG A 142 -13.78 2.58 -5.14
C ARG A 142 -13.48 3.89 -5.87
N ASP A 143 -13.90 4.02 -7.12
CA ASP A 143 -13.60 5.19 -7.95
C ASP A 143 -13.96 6.52 -7.28
N ASN A 144 -15.04 6.55 -6.48
CA ASN A 144 -15.56 7.78 -5.90
C ASN A 144 -15.59 7.79 -4.38
N ARG A 145 -15.00 6.79 -3.72
CA ARG A 145 -14.99 6.73 -2.26
C ARG A 145 -13.84 5.87 -1.72
N ALA A 146 -13.43 6.20 -0.51
CA ALA A 146 -12.50 5.40 0.28
C ALA A 146 -12.85 5.56 1.75
N ASN A 147 -12.73 4.49 2.53
CA ASN A 147 -12.90 4.56 3.98
C ASN A 147 -11.53 4.84 4.60
N ILE A 148 -11.43 5.92 5.37
CA ILE A 148 -10.20 6.33 6.03
C ILE A 148 -10.20 5.75 7.44
N TYR A 149 -9.22 4.92 7.76
CA TYR A 149 -9.15 4.23 9.04
C TYR A 149 -8.13 4.82 10.00
N ASN A 150 -7.12 5.51 9.50
CA ASN A 150 -6.07 6.08 10.34
C ASN A 150 -5.37 7.25 9.68
N ALA A 151 -4.92 8.20 10.51
CA ALA A 151 -4.07 9.34 10.15
C ALA A 151 -4.57 10.13 8.91
N PRO A 152 -5.80 10.68 8.97
CA PRO A 152 -6.37 11.44 7.85
C PRO A 152 -5.62 12.75 7.56
N GLU A 153 -4.74 13.18 8.44
CA GLU A 153 -4.00 14.44 8.33
C GLU A 153 -3.07 14.45 7.09
N ARG A 154 -2.70 13.28 6.57
CA ARG A 154 -1.90 13.19 5.34
C ARG A 154 -2.72 13.34 4.07
N LEU A 155 -4.05 13.49 4.17
CA LEU A 155 -4.94 13.59 3.02
C LEU A 155 -5.50 15.01 2.91
N LEU A 156 -5.34 15.61 1.73
CA LEU A 156 -5.85 16.95 1.43
C LEU A 156 -7.12 16.86 0.58
N ASN A 157 -7.99 17.85 0.72
CA ASN A 157 -9.20 17.99 -0.10
C ASN A 157 -10.14 16.77 -0.01
N LEU A 158 -10.34 16.34 1.21
CA LEU A 158 -11.30 15.25 1.52
C LEU A 158 -12.72 15.63 1.13
#